data_eab0d48c16485cc8db43d226a983bb0e
#
_entry.id   eab0d48c16485cc8db43d226a983bb0e
#
_cell.length_a   1.000
_cell.length_b   1.000
_cell.length_c   1.000
_cell.angle_alpha   90.00
_cell.angle_beta   90.00
_cell.angle_gamma   90.00
#
_symmetry.space_group_name_H-M   'P 1'
#
loop_
_entity.id
_entity.type
_entity.pdbx_description
1 polymer ?
#
loop_
_entity_poly.entity_id
_entity_poly.type
_entity_poly.pdbx_seq_one_letter_code
_entity_poly.pdbx_strand_id
1 'polypeptide(L)'
;MLIRSSDTGFDHPVASDITPREVFESRRTLLQQMALGAAGLTLAGWAARDARAQMKGPGVLPALPAAASSVPGAQIMDKPTAYKDATTYNNFYEFGTDKSDPARQAHTLKTQPWTVEVEGLVKKPGRYGLEDLMKWAAMEDRTYRLRCVEGWSMVIPWVGYSLAEFIRRVEPQAGAKYVEFVTLADRATMPGIRSSVLDWPYTEGLRLDEAMHPLTLLAFGMYGEVLPKQNGAPLRLVVPWKYGFKSAKSIVKIRFVDKQPVSSWEKAAPQEYGFYSNVNPNVDHPRWSQASERRIGEDGLLSKKRKTLMFNGYEPQVGQLYAGMDLKKYF
;
A
#
# COMPACT_ATOMS: atom_id res chain seq x y z
N MET A 1 42.72 -16.32 -19.05
CA MET A 1 41.85 -16.99 -20.04
C MET A 1 40.48 -16.37 -19.93
N LEU A 2 40.12 -15.48 -20.86
CA LEU A 2 38.82 -14.78 -20.86
C LEU A 2 37.82 -15.67 -21.62
N ILE A 3 36.83 -16.17 -20.92
CA ILE A 3 35.73 -16.90 -21.55
C ILE A 3 34.79 -15.84 -22.16
N ARG A 4 34.76 -15.73 -23.47
CA ARG A 4 33.71 -15.02 -24.20
C ARG A 4 32.49 -15.93 -24.24
N SER A 5 31.42 -15.57 -23.51
CA SER A 5 30.12 -16.16 -23.75
C SER A 5 29.56 -15.57 -25.04
N SER A 6 29.04 -16.41 -25.92
CA SER A 6 28.34 -15.99 -27.12
C SER A 6 27.07 -15.22 -26.76
N ASP A 7 26.94 -14.08 -27.38
CA ASP A 7 25.78 -13.16 -27.26
C ASP A 7 24.50 -13.89 -27.62
N THR A 8 23.56 -13.99 -26.65
CA THR A 8 22.24 -14.60 -26.83
C THR A 8 21.15 -13.55 -27.05
N GLY A 9 21.51 -12.33 -27.46
CA GLY A 9 20.54 -11.31 -27.88
C GLY A 9 19.80 -10.62 -26.74
N PHE A 10 20.25 -10.74 -25.49
CA PHE A 10 19.77 -9.94 -24.37
C PHE A 10 20.76 -8.81 -24.09
N ASP A 11 20.31 -7.57 -24.28
CA ASP A 11 21.02 -6.40 -23.77
C ASP A 11 21.04 -6.47 -22.24
N HIS A 12 22.17 -6.89 -21.69
CA HIS A 12 22.41 -6.75 -20.26
C HIS A 12 22.80 -5.30 -19.98
N PRO A 13 22.10 -4.58 -19.09
CA PRO A 13 22.55 -3.26 -18.67
C PRO A 13 23.96 -3.39 -18.11
N VAL A 14 24.88 -2.53 -18.54
CA VAL A 14 26.24 -2.48 -17.98
C VAL A 14 26.13 -2.20 -16.49
N ALA A 15 27.01 -2.79 -15.67
CA ALA A 15 26.96 -2.70 -14.20
C ALA A 15 26.94 -1.24 -13.70
N SER A 16 27.47 -0.28 -14.46
CA SER A 16 27.39 1.18 -14.20
C SER A 16 25.98 1.75 -14.29
N ASP A 17 25.06 1.10 -15.04
CA ASP A 17 23.69 1.58 -15.23
C ASP A 17 22.76 1.11 -14.09
N ILE A 18 23.20 0.13 -13.30
CA ILE A 18 22.40 -0.47 -12.22
C ILE A 18 22.65 0.22 -10.89
N THR A 19 23.87 0.69 -10.64
CA THR A 19 24.20 1.40 -9.39
C THR A 19 25.35 2.37 -9.66
N PRO A 20 25.28 3.65 -9.31
CA PRO A 20 26.40 4.57 -9.40
C PRO A 20 27.62 4.02 -8.67
N ARG A 21 28.79 4.18 -9.27
CA ARG A 21 30.07 3.63 -8.76
C ARG A 21 30.34 4.03 -7.31
N GLU A 22 30.02 5.26 -6.94
CA GLU A 22 30.14 5.79 -5.58
C GLU A 22 29.31 5.04 -4.55
N VAL A 23 28.10 4.58 -4.94
CA VAL A 23 27.22 3.79 -4.07
C VAL A 23 27.76 2.35 -3.94
N PHE A 24 28.38 1.81 -4.97
CA PHE A 24 29.00 0.48 -4.93
C PHE A 24 30.27 0.49 -4.08
N GLU A 25 31.11 1.49 -4.20
CA GLU A 25 32.35 1.63 -3.43
C GLU A 25 32.05 1.90 -1.95
N SER A 26 31.04 2.70 -1.63
CA SER A 26 30.59 2.92 -0.24
C SER A 26 30.06 1.64 0.43
N ARG A 27 29.37 0.75 -0.30
CA ARG A 27 28.95 -0.56 0.21
C ARG A 27 30.13 -1.47 0.57
N ARG A 28 31.17 -1.48 -0.26
CA ARG A 28 32.38 -2.29 -0.02
C ARG A 28 33.12 -1.80 1.24
N THR A 29 33.24 -0.51 1.41
CA THR A 29 33.84 0.11 2.60
C THR A 29 32.99 -0.17 3.85
N LEU A 30 31.67 -0.14 3.74
CA LEU A 30 30.74 -0.49 4.82
C LEU A 30 30.89 -1.96 5.25
N LEU A 31 30.95 -2.89 4.31
CA LEU A 31 31.14 -4.32 4.60
C LEU A 31 32.51 -4.61 5.23
N GLN A 32 33.55 -3.90 4.82
CA GLN A 32 34.88 -3.99 5.43
C GLN A 32 34.92 -3.45 6.87
N GLN A 33 34.16 -2.39 7.16
CA GLN A 33 34.03 -1.83 8.50
C GLN A 33 33.18 -2.70 9.43
N MET A 34 32.17 -3.40 8.90
CA MET A 34 31.37 -4.39 9.66
C MET A 34 32.23 -5.62 10.07
N ALA A 35 33.23 -5.99 9.30
CA ALA A 35 34.16 -7.08 9.63
C ALA A 35 35.13 -6.73 10.79
N LEU A 36 35.25 -5.48 11.19
CA LEU A 36 36.16 -4.99 12.23
C LEU A 36 35.54 -4.77 13.61
N GLY A 37 34.33 -5.25 13.85
CA GLY A 37 33.79 -5.58 15.19
C GLY A 37 33.52 -4.45 16.20
N ALA A 38 33.65 -3.14 15.86
CA ALA A 38 33.46 -2.06 16.82
C ALA A 38 32.39 -1.01 16.45
N ALA A 39 31.69 -1.13 15.31
CA ALA A 39 30.87 -0.08 14.73
C ALA A 39 29.35 -0.36 14.70
N GLY A 40 28.86 -1.43 15.29
CA GLY A 40 27.44 -1.84 15.17
C GLY A 40 26.43 -0.78 15.63
N LEU A 41 26.71 -0.06 16.71
CA LEU A 41 25.78 0.95 17.24
C LEU A 41 25.85 2.30 16.49
N THR A 42 27.03 2.67 15.97
CA THR A 42 27.18 3.91 15.20
C THR A 42 26.65 3.80 13.77
N LEU A 43 26.74 2.61 13.16
CA LEU A 43 26.21 2.33 11.83
C LEU A 43 24.67 2.23 11.80
N ALA A 44 24.06 1.65 12.84
CA ALA A 44 22.61 1.66 12.98
C ALA A 44 22.08 3.09 13.16
N GLY A 45 22.79 3.94 13.90
CA GLY A 45 22.48 5.36 14.07
C GLY A 45 22.65 6.16 12.78
N TRP A 46 23.66 5.83 11.96
CA TRP A 46 23.93 6.52 10.69
C TRP A 46 22.95 6.07 9.59
N ALA A 47 22.67 4.77 9.47
CA ALA A 47 21.65 4.24 8.57
C ALA A 47 20.24 4.76 8.92
N ALA A 48 19.94 4.91 10.21
CA ALA A 48 18.70 5.52 10.67
C ALA A 48 18.65 7.03 10.38
N ARG A 49 19.79 7.73 10.39
CA ARG A 49 19.91 9.14 10.01
C ARG A 49 19.76 9.35 8.51
N ASP A 50 20.37 8.49 7.70
CA ASP A 50 20.27 8.54 6.23
C ASP A 50 18.86 8.15 5.77
N ALA A 51 18.25 7.14 6.39
CA ALA A 51 16.84 6.80 6.17
C ALA A 51 15.91 7.97 6.56
N ARG A 52 16.21 8.69 7.67
CA ARG A 52 15.46 9.90 8.05
C ARG A 52 15.70 11.07 7.10
N ALA A 53 16.90 11.20 6.53
CA ALA A 53 17.21 12.26 5.56
C ALA A 53 16.53 12.04 4.21
N GLN A 54 16.30 10.78 3.81
CA GLN A 54 15.55 10.42 2.60
C GLN A 54 14.03 10.60 2.76
N MET A 55 13.55 10.76 4.00
CA MET A 55 12.13 10.87 4.36
C MET A 55 11.71 12.29 4.73
N LYS A 56 12.45 13.30 4.35
CA LYS A 56 11.90 14.66 4.33
C LYS A 56 10.82 14.68 3.27
N GLY A 57 9.57 14.80 3.72
CA GLY A 57 8.44 15.06 2.86
C GLY A 57 8.70 16.23 1.94
N PRO A 58 7.95 16.37 0.83
CA PRO A 58 8.14 17.46 -0.13
C PRO A 58 7.85 18.85 0.44
N GLY A 59 7.46 18.96 1.72
CA GLY A 59 7.14 20.23 2.39
C GLY A 59 5.81 20.84 1.95
N VAL A 60 4.91 19.99 1.44
CA VAL A 60 3.57 20.40 0.96
C VAL A 60 2.52 20.32 2.07
N LEU A 61 2.63 19.31 2.94
CA LEU A 61 1.71 19.05 4.03
C LEU A 61 2.46 18.94 5.37
N PRO A 62 1.74 18.96 6.52
CA PRO A 62 2.37 18.75 7.82
C PRO A 62 3.18 17.46 7.89
N ALA A 63 4.39 17.54 8.42
CA ALA A 63 5.25 16.38 8.61
C ALA A 63 4.62 15.37 9.58
N LEU A 64 4.77 14.09 9.26
CA LEU A 64 4.40 12.97 10.11
C LEU A 64 5.64 12.08 10.33
N PRO A 65 6.43 12.34 11.38
CA PRO A 65 7.65 11.61 11.65
C PRO A 65 7.39 10.13 11.96
N ALA A 66 8.22 9.26 11.40
CA ALA A 66 8.15 7.83 11.62
C ALA A 66 9.55 7.21 11.56
N ALA A 67 9.72 6.07 12.23
CA ALA A 67 10.93 5.27 12.11
C ALA A 67 10.77 4.26 10.95
N ALA A 68 11.87 3.92 10.28
CA ALA A 68 11.86 2.86 9.29
C ALA A 68 11.40 1.54 9.94
N SER A 69 10.45 0.85 9.30
CA SER A 69 9.95 -0.42 9.79
C SER A 69 10.99 -1.52 9.66
N SER A 70 11.10 -2.37 10.69
CA SER A 70 11.93 -3.59 10.67
C SER A 70 11.16 -4.83 10.22
N VAL A 71 9.88 -4.71 9.91
CA VAL A 71 9.05 -5.84 9.47
C VAL A 71 9.57 -6.36 8.12
N PRO A 72 9.82 -7.67 7.97
CA PRO A 72 10.26 -8.25 6.70
C PRO A 72 9.29 -7.93 5.56
N GLY A 73 9.82 -7.34 4.47
CA GLY A 73 9.02 -6.88 3.33
C GLY A 73 8.42 -5.48 3.47
N ALA A 74 8.61 -4.81 4.62
CA ALA A 74 8.13 -3.44 4.81
C ALA A 74 8.96 -2.39 4.08
N GLN A 75 10.18 -2.72 3.69
CA GLN A 75 11.08 -1.85 2.93
C GLN A 75 11.48 -2.55 1.63
N ILE A 76 10.96 -2.10 0.51
CA ILE A 76 11.42 -2.55 -0.80
C ILE A 76 12.49 -1.61 -1.35
N MET A 77 13.38 -2.17 -2.18
CA MET A 77 14.53 -1.41 -2.74
C MET A 77 14.21 -0.71 -4.07
N ASP A 78 12.98 -0.85 -4.56
CA ASP A 78 12.55 -0.16 -5.77
C ASP A 78 12.53 1.36 -5.54
N LYS A 79 12.88 2.14 -6.56
CA LYS A 79 12.82 3.61 -6.50
C LYS A 79 11.38 4.05 -6.23
N PRO A 80 11.12 4.90 -5.22
CA PRO A 80 9.82 5.48 -4.99
C PRO A 80 9.32 6.28 -6.20
N THR A 81 8.03 6.17 -6.49
CA THR A 81 7.34 7.02 -7.47
C THR A 81 7.44 8.47 -7.04
N ALA A 82 7.60 9.39 -7.99
CA ALA A 82 7.64 10.81 -7.66
C ALA A 82 6.36 11.25 -6.94
N TYR A 83 6.47 12.11 -5.92
CA TYR A 83 5.33 12.60 -5.13
C TYR A 83 4.22 13.16 -6.03
N LYS A 84 4.60 13.97 -7.04
CA LYS A 84 3.66 14.54 -8.01
C LYS A 84 2.82 13.44 -8.68
N ASP A 85 3.45 12.40 -9.17
CA ASP A 85 2.75 11.32 -9.88
C ASP A 85 1.84 10.52 -8.92
N ALA A 86 2.33 10.22 -7.72
CA ALA A 86 1.56 9.52 -6.69
C ALA A 86 0.35 10.32 -6.19
N THR A 87 0.38 11.65 -6.27
CA THR A 87 -0.69 12.53 -5.79
C THR A 87 -1.61 13.06 -6.88
N THR A 88 -1.28 12.87 -8.17
CA THR A 88 -2.10 13.35 -9.29
C THR A 88 -2.68 12.24 -10.16
N TYR A 89 -2.26 10.99 -9.94
CA TYR A 89 -2.74 9.82 -10.67
C TYR A 89 -3.38 8.83 -9.68
N ASN A 90 -4.69 8.99 -9.44
CA ASN A 90 -5.39 8.27 -8.36
C ASN A 90 -6.68 7.62 -8.86
N ASN A 91 -7.06 6.51 -8.23
CA ASN A 91 -8.41 5.96 -8.26
C ASN A 91 -9.08 6.27 -6.92
N PHE A 92 -9.91 7.30 -6.85
CA PHE A 92 -10.72 7.64 -5.71
C PHE A 92 -12.08 8.10 -6.22
N TYR A 93 -12.93 7.12 -6.52
CA TYR A 93 -14.16 7.29 -7.29
C TYR A 93 -15.19 8.20 -6.62
N GLU A 94 -15.11 8.37 -5.31
CA GLU A 94 -15.89 9.36 -4.56
C GLU A 94 -15.64 10.79 -5.05
N PHE A 95 -14.49 11.03 -5.72
CA PHE A 95 -14.13 12.32 -6.32
C PHE A 95 -14.15 12.31 -7.85
N GLY A 96 -14.53 11.20 -8.49
CA GLY A 96 -14.63 11.06 -9.94
C GLY A 96 -13.87 9.86 -10.48
N THR A 97 -14.14 9.53 -11.74
CA THR A 97 -13.63 8.28 -12.37
C THR A 97 -12.35 8.49 -13.18
N ASP A 98 -12.01 9.73 -13.54
CA ASP A 98 -10.73 10.05 -14.18
C ASP A 98 -9.60 10.07 -13.13
N LYS A 99 -8.39 9.66 -13.54
CA LYS A 99 -7.22 9.58 -12.65
C LYS A 99 -6.81 10.92 -12.05
N SER A 100 -7.12 12.02 -12.69
CA SER A 100 -6.83 13.37 -12.25
C SER A 100 -7.95 14.01 -11.41
N ASP A 101 -9.15 13.42 -11.41
CA ASP A 101 -10.30 13.95 -10.68
C ASP A 101 -10.04 14.09 -9.18
N PRO A 102 -9.49 13.08 -8.48
CA PRO A 102 -9.23 13.21 -7.05
C PRO A 102 -8.29 14.36 -6.72
N ALA A 103 -7.24 14.57 -7.50
CA ALA A 103 -6.31 15.69 -7.28
C ALA A 103 -6.98 17.05 -7.45
N ARG A 104 -7.95 17.18 -8.37
CA ARG A 104 -8.69 18.42 -8.61
C ARG A 104 -9.79 18.66 -7.57
N GLN A 105 -10.47 17.61 -7.11
CA GLN A 105 -11.72 17.72 -6.39
C GLN A 105 -11.62 17.42 -4.88
N ALA A 106 -10.62 16.65 -4.43
CA ALA A 106 -10.54 16.24 -3.03
C ALA A 106 -10.23 17.38 -2.05
N HIS A 107 -9.93 18.60 -2.53
CA HIS A 107 -9.76 19.76 -1.65
C HIS A 107 -10.99 20.03 -0.78
N THR A 108 -12.18 19.64 -1.23
CA THR A 108 -13.46 19.76 -0.50
C THR A 108 -13.57 18.81 0.68
N LEU A 109 -12.80 17.71 0.75
CA LEU A 109 -12.84 16.73 1.83
C LEU A 109 -12.46 17.38 3.17
N LYS A 110 -13.34 17.23 4.16
CA LYS A 110 -13.07 17.65 5.54
C LYS A 110 -12.43 16.48 6.30
N THR A 111 -11.18 16.64 6.72
CA THR A 111 -10.41 15.61 7.42
C THR A 111 -10.33 15.82 8.92
N GLN A 112 -10.91 16.93 9.45
CA GLN A 112 -10.96 17.26 10.86
C GLN A 112 -12.30 17.95 11.18
N PRO A 113 -12.96 17.59 12.30
CA PRO A 113 -12.66 16.42 13.15
C PRO A 113 -12.96 15.12 12.40
N TRP A 114 -12.25 14.03 12.73
CA TRP A 114 -12.48 12.71 12.15
C TRP A 114 -12.61 11.64 13.21
N THR A 115 -13.59 10.76 13.05
CA THR A 115 -13.81 9.61 13.93
C THR A 115 -14.00 8.35 13.11
N VAL A 116 -13.55 7.23 13.67
CA VAL A 116 -13.80 5.88 13.14
C VAL A 116 -14.70 5.14 14.12
N GLU A 117 -15.83 4.67 13.62
CA GLU A 117 -16.72 3.80 14.38
C GLU A 117 -16.22 2.35 14.29
N VAL A 118 -16.11 1.70 15.44
CA VAL A 118 -15.76 0.29 15.57
C VAL A 118 -16.96 -0.47 16.10
N GLU A 119 -17.38 -1.53 15.38
CA GLU A 119 -18.59 -2.29 15.74
C GLU A 119 -18.48 -3.77 15.37
N GLY A 120 -19.55 -4.53 15.65
CA GLY A 120 -19.65 -5.94 15.37
C GLY A 120 -19.03 -6.82 16.46
N LEU A 121 -18.35 -7.89 16.08
CA LEU A 121 -17.81 -8.90 17.00
C LEU A 121 -16.49 -8.44 17.65
N VAL A 122 -16.56 -7.39 18.45
CA VAL A 122 -15.45 -6.85 19.25
C VAL A 122 -15.87 -6.63 20.69
N LYS A 123 -14.89 -6.64 21.63
CA LYS A 123 -15.15 -6.35 23.03
C LYS A 123 -15.17 -4.85 23.34
N LYS A 124 -14.51 -4.04 22.51
CA LYS A 124 -14.40 -2.59 22.67
C LYS A 124 -14.98 -1.85 21.45
N PRO A 125 -16.31 -1.93 21.24
CA PRO A 125 -16.96 -1.10 20.23
C PRO A 125 -16.96 0.35 20.65
N GLY A 126 -17.06 1.28 19.69
CA GLY A 126 -17.13 2.71 19.99
C GLY A 126 -16.68 3.59 18.85
N ARG A 127 -16.66 4.90 19.12
CA ARG A 127 -16.14 5.91 18.19
C ARG A 127 -14.79 6.42 18.69
N TYR A 128 -13.78 6.31 17.88
CA TYR A 128 -12.40 6.67 18.20
C TYR A 128 -11.97 7.86 17.34
N GLY A 129 -11.49 8.92 17.98
CA GLY A 129 -10.95 10.09 17.31
C GLY A 129 -9.65 9.77 16.58
N LEU A 130 -9.38 10.50 15.50
CA LEU A 130 -8.15 10.34 14.72
C LEU A 130 -6.90 10.50 15.58
N GLU A 131 -6.89 11.52 16.44
CA GLU A 131 -5.77 11.87 17.33
C GLU A 131 -5.47 10.74 18.33
N ASP A 132 -6.50 10.01 18.76
CA ASP A 132 -6.32 8.85 19.65
C ASP A 132 -5.79 7.66 18.86
N LEU A 133 -6.38 7.39 17.68
CA LEU A 133 -5.92 6.32 16.79
C LEU A 133 -4.44 6.48 16.43
N MET A 134 -3.99 7.69 16.16
CA MET A 134 -2.58 7.97 15.86
C MET A 134 -1.61 7.69 17.00
N LYS A 135 -2.10 7.61 18.25
CA LYS A 135 -1.30 7.30 19.45
C LYS A 135 -1.31 5.81 19.83
N TRP A 136 -2.10 4.99 19.13
CA TRP A 136 -2.27 3.58 19.52
C TRP A 136 -1.03 2.72 19.32
N ALA A 137 -0.19 3.10 18.36
CA ALA A 137 1.11 2.47 18.14
C ALA A 137 2.12 3.48 17.58
N ALA A 138 3.39 3.12 17.63
CA ALA A 138 4.45 3.91 17.01
C ALA A 138 4.26 3.96 15.50
N MET A 139 4.41 5.16 14.92
CA MET A 139 4.37 5.32 13.46
C MET A 139 5.64 4.73 12.84
N GLU A 140 5.44 3.94 11.81
CA GLU A 140 6.48 3.32 11.01
C GLU A 140 6.44 3.88 9.59
N ASP A 141 7.61 4.08 9.00
CA ASP A 141 7.75 4.29 7.56
C ASP A 141 7.91 2.95 6.85
N ARG A 142 7.11 2.77 5.81
CA ARG A 142 7.06 1.53 5.03
C ARG A 142 6.99 1.84 3.54
N THR A 143 7.98 1.41 2.78
CA THR A 143 7.98 1.57 1.32
C THR A 143 7.40 0.33 0.65
N TYR A 144 6.23 0.47 0.03
CA TYR A 144 5.50 -0.63 -0.59
C TYR A 144 5.31 -0.45 -2.09
N ARG A 145 5.30 -1.58 -2.83
CA ARG A 145 4.69 -1.63 -4.16
C ARG A 145 3.18 -1.51 -4.04
N LEU A 146 2.58 -0.76 -4.94
CA LEU A 146 1.14 -0.68 -5.15
C LEU A 146 0.84 -1.12 -6.59
N ARG A 147 -0.06 -2.07 -6.77
CA ARG A 147 -0.47 -2.60 -8.07
C ARG A 147 -1.97 -2.40 -8.26
N CYS A 148 -2.34 -1.66 -9.29
CA CYS A 148 -3.74 -1.51 -9.68
C CYS A 148 -4.17 -2.66 -10.59
N VAL A 149 -5.42 -3.11 -10.46
CA VAL A 149 -6.02 -4.09 -11.37
C VAL A 149 -5.99 -3.63 -12.84
N GLU A 150 -5.96 -2.32 -13.09
CA GLU A 150 -5.86 -1.70 -14.42
C GLU A 150 -4.46 -1.81 -15.09
N GLY A 151 -3.54 -2.59 -14.53
CA GLY A 151 -2.24 -2.87 -15.16
C GLY A 151 -1.18 -1.79 -14.96
N TRP A 152 -1.30 -0.91 -13.98
CA TRP A 152 -0.27 0.05 -13.60
C TRP A 152 0.17 -0.13 -12.14
N SER A 153 1.36 0.38 -11.82
CA SER A 153 1.94 0.24 -10.48
C SER A 153 2.72 1.48 -10.06
N MET A 154 2.90 1.58 -8.75
CA MET A 154 3.71 2.61 -8.07
C MET A 154 4.55 1.98 -6.97
N VAL A 155 5.49 2.75 -6.43
CA VAL A 155 6.21 2.47 -5.18
C VAL A 155 5.99 3.66 -4.28
N ILE A 156 5.38 3.45 -3.13
CA ILE A 156 4.95 4.55 -2.25
C ILE A 156 5.50 4.33 -0.85
N PRO A 157 6.23 5.32 -0.28
CA PRO A 157 6.57 5.36 1.13
C PRO A 157 5.34 5.80 1.93
N TRP A 158 4.82 4.90 2.76
CA TRP A 158 3.67 5.12 3.64
C TRP A 158 4.11 5.36 5.06
N VAL A 159 3.33 6.14 5.82
CA VAL A 159 3.50 6.32 7.27
C VAL A 159 2.25 5.80 7.97
N GLY A 160 2.43 4.89 8.92
CA GLY A 160 1.34 4.28 9.66
C GLY A 160 1.84 3.21 10.62
N TYR A 161 0.95 2.34 11.06
CA TYR A 161 1.30 1.18 11.88
C TYR A 161 0.52 -0.07 11.41
N SER A 162 0.99 -1.26 11.77
CA SER A 162 0.31 -2.50 11.40
C SER A 162 -1.13 -2.48 11.89
N LEU A 163 -2.09 -2.80 11.01
CA LEU A 163 -3.50 -2.91 11.37
C LEU A 163 -3.72 -3.89 12.55
N ALA A 164 -2.83 -4.86 12.74
CA ALA A 164 -2.85 -5.76 13.88
C ALA A 164 -2.80 -5.02 15.24
N GLU A 165 -2.10 -3.88 15.34
CA GLU A 165 -2.05 -3.10 16.58
C GLU A 165 -3.41 -2.50 16.91
N PHE A 166 -4.11 -1.97 15.90
CA PHE A 166 -5.49 -1.52 16.03
C PHE A 166 -6.41 -2.68 16.46
N ILE A 167 -6.31 -3.82 15.77
CA ILE A 167 -7.17 -5.00 16.02
C ILE A 167 -6.99 -5.51 17.44
N ARG A 168 -5.75 -5.62 17.93
CA ARG A 168 -5.49 -6.05 19.31
C ARG A 168 -6.12 -5.12 20.35
N ARG A 169 -6.18 -3.81 20.09
CA ARG A 169 -6.77 -2.84 21.02
C ARG A 169 -8.28 -2.93 21.14
N VAL A 170 -8.96 -3.24 20.03
CA VAL A 170 -10.43 -3.38 20.03
C VAL A 170 -10.91 -4.77 20.46
N GLU A 171 -9.99 -5.73 20.58
CA GLU A 171 -10.21 -7.09 21.08
C GLU A 171 -11.34 -7.82 20.34
N PRO A 172 -11.07 -8.38 19.15
CA PRO A 172 -12.07 -9.18 18.43
C PRO A 172 -12.55 -10.36 19.27
N GLN A 173 -13.83 -10.67 19.18
CA GLN A 173 -14.43 -11.87 19.77
C GLN A 173 -14.08 -13.11 18.93
N ALA A 174 -14.12 -14.30 19.54
CA ALA A 174 -13.74 -15.55 18.89
C ALA A 174 -14.54 -15.88 17.61
N GLY A 175 -15.75 -15.34 17.45
CA GLY A 175 -16.56 -15.50 16.25
C GLY A 175 -16.16 -14.59 15.08
N ALA A 176 -15.31 -13.60 15.27
CA ALA A 176 -14.87 -12.69 14.22
C ALA A 176 -13.96 -13.43 13.23
N LYS A 177 -14.33 -13.48 11.96
CA LYS A 177 -13.56 -14.12 10.88
C LYS A 177 -13.07 -13.13 9.83
N TYR A 178 -13.75 -11.99 9.73
CA TYR A 178 -13.49 -10.96 8.72
C TYR A 178 -13.55 -9.58 9.34
N VAL A 179 -12.88 -8.64 8.68
CA VAL A 179 -12.91 -7.22 8.98
C VAL A 179 -13.44 -6.50 7.76
N GLU A 180 -14.52 -5.74 7.92
CA GLU A 180 -15.12 -4.88 6.91
C GLU A 180 -14.74 -3.43 7.17
N PHE A 181 -14.41 -2.72 6.10
CA PHE A 181 -14.05 -1.30 6.11
C PHE A 181 -15.09 -0.53 5.32
N VAL A 182 -15.65 0.51 5.91
CA VAL A 182 -16.61 1.42 5.26
C VAL A 182 -15.99 2.79 5.14
N THR A 183 -16.04 3.36 3.94
CA THR A 183 -15.46 4.68 3.65
C THR A 183 -16.49 5.79 3.81
N LEU A 184 -16.01 7.04 3.88
CA LEU A 184 -16.90 8.21 3.89
C LEU A 184 -17.68 8.30 2.56
N ALA A 185 -18.99 8.58 2.66
CA ALA A 185 -19.85 8.94 1.55
C ALA A 185 -20.61 10.21 1.87
N ASP A 186 -20.00 11.36 1.64
CA ASP A 186 -20.57 12.68 1.90
C ASP A 186 -20.91 13.41 0.59
N ARG A 187 -22.20 13.50 0.25
CA ARG A 187 -22.68 14.17 -0.96
C ARG A 187 -22.33 15.66 -1.05
N ALA A 188 -22.00 16.30 0.07
CA ALA A 188 -21.64 17.71 0.10
C ALA A 188 -20.20 17.94 -0.33
N THR A 189 -19.28 16.99 -0.05
CA THR A 189 -17.85 17.14 -0.27
C THR A 189 -17.29 16.17 -1.30
N MET A 190 -18.04 15.12 -1.69
CA MET A 190 -17.60 14.07 -2.60
C MET A 190 -18.49 13.99 -3.85
N PRO A 191 -18.19 14.74 -4.91
CA PRO A 191 -19.06 14.84 -6.08
C PRO A 191 -19.23 13.52 -6.84
N GLY A 192 -18.25 12.62 -6.80
CA GLY A 192 -18.28 11.34 -7.50
C GLY A 192 -19.34 10.36 -6.99
N ILE A 193 -19.78 10.48 -5.72
CA ILE A 193 -20.84 9.61 -5.17
C ILE A 193 -22.23 9.89 -5.72
N ARG A 194 -22.39 10.91 -6.56
CA ARG A 194 -23.62 11.13 -7.33
C ARG A 194 -23.72 10.21 -8.53
N SER A 195 -22.62 9.61 -8.92
CA SER A 195 -22.55 8.60 -9.99
C SER A 195 -23.07 7.26 -9.52
N SER A 196 -23.72 6.51 -10.40
CA SER A 196 -24.16 5.13 -10.19
C SER A 196 -23.09 4.08 -10.48
N VAL A 197 -21.83 4.46 -10.59
CA VAL A 197 -20.70 3.55 -10.92
C VAL A 197 -20.50 2.49 -9.85
N LEU A 198 -20.79 2.81 -8.59
CA LEU A 198 -20.78 1.91 -7.44
C LEU A 198 -21.96 2.23 -6.51
N ASP A 199 -22.32 1.26 -5.68
CA ASP A 199 -23.19 1.51 -4.53
C ASP A 199 -22.34 2.14 -3.40
N TRP A 200 -22.80 3.28 -2.91
CA TRP A 200 -22.14 4.04 -1.85
C TRP A 200 -22.76 3.80 -0.47
N PRO A 201 -21.99 3.78 0.62
CA PRO A 201 -20.53 4.03 0.71
C PRO A 201 -19.71 2.89 0.11
N TYR A 202 -18.47 3.18 -0.28
CA TYR A 202 -17.52 2.16 -0.70
C TYR A 202 -17.18 1.26 0.48
N THR A 203 -17.20 -0.06 0.25
CA THR A 203 -16.91 -1.08 1.26
C THR A 203 -15.85 -2.05 0.77
N GLU A 204 -15.01 -2.48 1.69
CA GLU A 204 -14.00 -3.50 1.47
C GLU A 204 -13.94 -4.48 2.63
N GLY A 205 -13.40 -5.68 2.38
CA GLY A 205 -13.23 -6.70 3.39
C GLY A 205 -11.89 -7.43 3.31
N LEU A 206 -11.43 -7.88 4.46
CA LEU A 206 -10.29 -8.80 4.61
C LEU A 206 -10.68 -9.96 5.51
N ARG A 207 -10.07 -11.14 5.30
CA ARG A 207 -10.05 -12.16 6.34
C ARG A 207 -9.31 -11.61 7.55
N LEU A 208 -9.64 -12.11 8.74
CA LEU A 208 -8.99 -11.63 9.97
C LEU A 208 -7.48 -11.91 9.99
N ASP A 209 -7.03 -13.04 9.44
CA ASP A 209 -5.61 -13.36 9.31
C ASP A 209 -4.87 -12.45 8.33
N GLU A 210 -5.50 -12.03 7.22
CA GLU A 210 -4.96 -11.01 6.31
C GLU A 210 -4.89 -9.65 7.01
N ALA A 211 -5.92 -9.28 7.75
CA ALA A 211 -5.97 -8.02 8.52
C ALA A 211 -4.91 -7.98 9.65
N MET A 212 -4.63 -9.14 10.27
CA MET A 212 -3.63 -9.31 11.32
C MET A 212 -2.20 -9.49 10.78
N HIS A 213 -2.04 -9.64 9.46
CA HIS A 213 -0.70 -9.82 8.90
C HIS A 213 0.17 -8.58 9.10
N PRO A 214 1.45 -8.71 9.50
CA PRO A 214 2.32 -7.56 9.80
C PRO A 214 2.42 -6.52 8.69
N LEU A 215 2.32 -6.92 7.42
CA LEU A 215 2.36 -6.01 6.26
C LEU A 215 1.06 -5.26 5.99
N THR A 216 -0.07 -5.67 6.59
CA THR A 216 -1.31 -4.88 6.48
C THR A 216 -1.18 -3.62 7.30
N LEU A 217 -1.26 -2.47 6.65
CA LEU A 217 -0.97 -1.18 7.25
C LEU A 217 -2.24 -0.33 7.36
N LEU A 218 -2.46 0.27 8.52
CA LEU A 218 -3.33 1.43 8.70
C LEU A 218 -2.46 2.66 8.51
N ALA A 219 -2.62 3.36 7.38
CA ALA A 219 -1.78 4.47 6.99
C ALA A 219 -2.43 5.83 7.29
N PHE A 220 -1.66 6.74 7.86
CA PHE A 220 -2.01 8.11 8.21
C PHE A 220 -1.21 9.14 7.40
N GLY A 221 -0.16 8.68 6.71
CA GLY A 221 0.73 9.52 5.93
C GLY A 221 1.39 8.80 4.76
N MET A 222 2.07 9.58 3.94
CA MET A 222 2.95 9.13 2.87
C MET A 222 4.05 10.16 2.61
N TYR A 223 5.21 9.71 2.16
CA TYR A 223 6.39 10.57 1.93
C TYR A 223 6.79 11.41 3.16
N GLY A 224 6.62 10.88 4.38
CA GLY A 224 6.96 11.59 5.62
C GLY A 224 5.99 12.69 6.04
N GLU A 225 4.86 12.84 5.37
CA GLU A 225 3.81 13.84 5.63
C GLU A 225 2.46 13.17 5.90
N VAL A 226 1.51 13.91 6.46
CA VAL A 226 0.13 13.43 6.58
C VAL A 226 -0.44 13.11 5.19
N LEU A 227 -1.43 12.22 5.13
CA LEU A 227 -2.04 11.81 3.87
C LEU A 227 -2.64 13.00 3.11
N PRO A 228 -2.31 13.18 1.82
CA PRO A 228 -3.06 14.07 0.94
C PRO A 228 -4.51 13.61 0.79
N LYS A 229 -5.43 14.54 0.66
CA LYS A 229 -6.86 14.26 0.57
C LYS A 229 -7.20 13.30 -0.58
N GLN A 230 -6.61 13.51 -1.76
CA GLN A 230 -6.78 12.67 -2.94
C GLN A 230 -6.20 11.25 -2.81
N ASN A 231 -5.37 11.03 -1.80
CA ASN A 231 -4.78 9.72 -1.51
C ASN A 231 -5.51 8.96 -0.39
N GLY A 232 -6.67 9.46 0.07
CA GLY A 232 -7.52 8.79 1.05
C GLY A 232 -7.34 9.24 2.49
N ALA A 233 -6.98 10.53 2.70
CA ALA A 233 -6.90 11.15 4.02
C ALA A 233 -8.21 11.00 4.82
N PRO A 234 -8.17 11.08 6.17
CA PRO A 234 -6.98 11.20 7.01
C PRO A 234 -6.34 9.85 7.35
N LEU A 235 -7.05 8.74 7.10
CA LEU A 235 -6.52 7.38 7.28
C LEU A 235 -7.09 6.43 6.23
N ARG A 236 -6.27 5.47 5.84
CA ARG A 236 -6.61 4.46 4.85
C ARG A 236 -5.96 3.12 5.15
N LEU A 237 -6.50 2.08 4.53
CA LEU A 237 -5.87 0.76 4.47
C LEU A 237 -4.81 0.72 3.36
N VAL A 238 -3.72 -0.04 3.59
CA VAL A 238 -2.77 -0.44 2.56
C VAL A 238 -2.43 -1.92 2.72
N VAL A 239 -2.72 -2.71 1.68
CA VAL A 239 -2.45 -4.15 1.63
C VAL A 239 -1.58 -4.41 0.39
N PRO A 240 -0.24 -4.48 0.54
CA PRO A 240 0.67 -4.36 -0.60
C PRO A 240 0.62 -5.53 -1.59
N TRP A 241 0.16 -6.71 -1.18
CA TRP A 241 0.07 -7.90 -2.04
C TRP A 241 -1.25 -8.07 -2.78
N LYS A 242 -2.24 -7.19 -2.46
CA LYS A 242 -3.55 -7.17 -3.12
C LYS A 242 -3.64 -6.02 -4.12
N TYR A 243 -4.55 -6.13 -5.07
CA TYR A 243 -4.84 -5.01 -5.97
C TYR A 243 -5.29 -3.78 -5.18
N GLY A 244 -4.89 -2.60 -5.66
CA GLY A 244 -5.02 -1.33 -4.93
C GLY A 244 -6.43 -0.95 -4.47
N PHE A 245 -7.48 -1.45 -5.14
CA PHE A 245 -8.86 -1.19 -4.73
C PHE A 245 -9.22 -1.85 -3.38
N LYS A 246 -8.53 -2.91 -2.97
CA LYS A 246 -8.68 -3.52 -1.64
C LYS A 246 -8.27 -2.61 -0.50
N SER A 247 -7.56 -1.54 -0.79
CA SER A 247 -7.04 -0.57 0.18
C SER A 247 -8.04 0.59 0.37
N ALA A 248 -9.07 0.38 1.19
CA ALA A 248 -10.12 1.35 1.51
C ALA A 248 -9.55 2.70 1.97
N LYS A 249 -10.13 3.81 1.48
CA LYS A 249 -9.69 5.20 1.69
C LYS A 249 -10.67 5.96 2.56
N SER A 250 -10.19 6.96 3.34
CA SER A 250 -11.06 7.81 4.17
C SER A 250 -12.04 6.98 5.00
N ILE A 251 -11.50 6.03 5.76
CA ILE A 251 -12.28 5.06 6.54
C ILE A 251 -13.03 5.77 7.67
N VAL A 252 -14.32 5.49 7.78
CA VAL A 252 -15.18 6.00 8.87
C VAL A 252 -15.75 4.90 9.75
N LYS A 253 -15.68 3.62 9.29
CA LYS A 253 -16.16 2.48 10.09
C LYS A 253 -15.32 1.25 9.82
N ILE A 254 -15.06 0.48 10.90
CA ILE A 254 -14.43 -0.82 10.86
C ILE A 254 -15.34 -1.79 11.63
N ARG A 255 -15.82 -2.83 10.93
CA ARG A 255 -16.75 -3.82 11.47
C ARG A 255 -16.13 -5.20 11.49
N PHE A 256 -16.25 -5.91 12.59
CA PHE A 256 -15.81 -7.31 12.74
C PHE A 256 -16.99 -8.24 12.59
N VAL A 257 -16.91 -9.20 11.65
CA VAL A 257 -18.04 -10.05 11.28
C VAL A 257 -17.62 -11.52 11.17
N ASP A 258 -18.62 -12.43 11.28
CA ASP A 258 -18.43 -13.88 11.17
C ASP A 258 -18.56 -14.39 9.73
N LYS A 259 -19.20 -13.61 8.85
CA LYS A 259 -19.41 -13.93 7.44
C LYS A 259 -18.59 -13.02 6.55
N GLN A 260 -18.16 -13.54 5.39
CA GLN A 260 -17.47 -12.75 4.39
C GLN A 260 -18.33 -11.57 3.95
N PRO A 261 -17.85 -10.32 4.12
CA PRO A 261 -18.55 -9.16 3.58
C PRO A 261 -18.43 -9.13 2.05
N VAL A 262 -19.43 -8.57 1.39
CA VAL A 262 -19.40 -8.33 -0.06
C VAL A 262 -18.79 -6.97 -0.30
N SER A 263 -17.67 -6.90 -1.02
CA SER A 263 -17.03 -5.64 -1.35
C SER A 263 -17.76 -4.88 -2.46
N SER A 264 -17.53 -3.58 -2.57
CA SER A 264 -18.19 -2.74 -3.58
C SER A 264 -17.98 -3.20 -5.01
N TRP A 265 -16.77 -3.64 -5.35
CA TRP A 265 -16.48 -4.14 -6.70
C TRP A 265 -17.05 -5.53 -6.95
N GLU A 266 -17.04 -6.45 -5.97
CA GLU A 266 -17.73 -7.73 -6.08
C GLU A 266 -19.23 -7.54 -6.36
N LYS A 267 -19.85 -6.57 -5.68
CA LYS A 267 -21.25 -6.24 -5.88
C LYS A 267 -21.54 -5.64 -7.26
N ALA A 268 -20.66 -4.76 -7.74
CA ALA A 268 -20.83 -4.06 -9.01
C ALA A 268 -20.53 -4.97 -10.23
N ALA A 269 -19.54 -5.86 -10.13
CA ALA A 269 -19.12 -6.72 -11.23
C ALA A 269 -18.49 -8.03 -10.71
N PRO A 270 -19.32 -8.96 -10.18
CA PRO A 270 -18.84 -10.19 -9.54
C PRO A 270 -18.10 -11.14 -10.50
N GLN A 271 -18.29 -10.98 -11.79
CA GLN A 271 -17.56 -11.73 -12.82
C GLN A 271 -16.15 -11.19 -13.10
N GLU A 272 -15.81 -9.99 -12.60
CA GLU A 272 -14.54 -9.33 -12.83
C GLU A 272 -13.69 -9.20 -11.55
N TYR A 273 -14.34 -9.12 -10.38
CA TYR A 273 -13.70 -8.83 -9.10
C TYR A 273 -14.10 -9.84 -8.03
N GLY A 274 -13.10 -10.48 -7.43
CA GLY A 274 -13.31 -11.41 -6.33
C GLY A 274 -12.97 -10.80 -4.97
N PHE A 275 -13.29 -11.52 -3.90
CA PHE A 275 -13.06 -11.07 -2.53
C PHE A 275 -11.57 -10.92 -2.20
N TYR A 276 -10.76 -11.90 -2.60
CA TYR A 276 -9.34 -11.90 -2.24
C TYR A 276 -8.56 -10.85 -3.00
N SER A 277 -8.77 -10.75 -4.28
CA SER A 277 -8.12 -9.79 -5.20
C SER A 277 -6.62 -9.64 -4.96
N ASN A 278 -5.97 -10.79 -4.77
CA ASN A 278 -4.51 -10.85 -4.69
C ASN A 278 -3.91 -10.59 -6.06
N VAL A 279 -2.80 -9.85 -6.11
CA VAL A 279 -2.07 -9.64 -7.37
C VAL A 279 -1.58 -10.98 -7.89
N ASN A 280 -2.13 -11.41 -9.04
CA ASN A 280 -1.82 -12.70 -9.65
C ASN A 280 -1.61 -12.54 -11.16
N PRO A 281 -0.36 -12.71 -11.67
CA PRO A 281 -0.07 -12.61 -13.10
C PRO A 281 -0.68 -13.74 -13.95
N ASN A 282 -1.17 -14.80 -13.33
CA ASN A 282 -1.71 -16.00 -13.99
C ASN A 282 -3.24 -16.00 -14.08
N VAL A 283 -3.90 -14.96 -13.56
CA VAL A 283 -5.36 -14.77 -13.63
C VAL A 283 -5.61 -13.40 -14.25
N ASP A 284 -5.99 -13.42 -15.52
CA ASP A 284 -6.30 -12.20 -16.26
C ASP A 284 -7.64 -11.59 -15.84
N HIS A 285 -7.75 -10.28 -15.92
CA HIS A 285 -9.03 -9.60 -15.89
C HIS A 285 -9.79 -9.94 -17.20
N PRO A 286 -11.12 -10.08 -17.21
CA PRO A 286 -11.86 -10.41 -18.44
C PRO A 286 -11.59 -9.49 -19.63
N ARG A 287 -11.15 -8.26 -19.38
CA ARG A 287 -10.92 -7.23 -20.41
C ARG A 287 -9.44 -6.96 -20.74
N TRP A 288 -8.50 -7.41 -19.92
CA TRP A 288 -7.04 -7.20 -20.14
C TRP A 288 -6.20 -8.20 -19.38
N SER A 289 -4.96 -8.36 -19.83
CA SER A 289 -3.99 -9.25 -19.16
C SER A 289 -3.38 -8.64 -17.90
N GLN A 290 -3.16 -9.48 -16.90
CA GLN A 290 -2.48 -9.13 -15.66
C GLN A 290 -1.00 -9.53 -15.65
N ALA A 291 -0.50 -10.16 -16.72
CA ALA A 291 0.87 -10.68 -16.79
C ALA A 291 1.95 -9.58 -16.74
N SER A 292 1.60 -8.34 -17.08
CA SER A 292 2.53 -7.21 -17.10
C SER A 292 1.91 -5.93 -16.56
N GLU A 293 2.77 -4.99 -16.14
CA GLU A 293 2.37 -3.72 -15.55
C GLU A 293 3.21 -2.54 -16.07
N ARG A 294 2.62 -1.36 -16.08
CA ARG A 294 3.29 -0.09 -16.37
C ARG A 294 3.61 0.61 -15.04
N ARG A 295 4.88 0.92 -14.80
CA ARG A 295 5.27 1.71 -13.62
C ARG A 295 5.04 3.20 -13.91
N ILE A 296 4.20 3.85 -13.09
CA ILE A 296 3.92 5.28 -13.20
C ILE A 296 5.19 6.07 -12.86
N GLY A 297 5.48 7.12 -13.64
CA GLY A 297 6.67 7.95 -13.51
C GLY A 297 7.91 7.41 -14.21
N GLU A 298 7.81 6.26 -14.87
CA GLU A 298 8.85 5.72 -15.76
C GLU A 298 8.44 5.86 -17.25
N ASP A 299 7.66 6.89 -17.55
CA ASP A 299 7.12 7.13 -18.89
C ASP A 299 8.19 7.76 -19.79
N GLY A 300 8.57 7.05 -20.85
CA GLY A 300 9.50 7.49 -21.89
C GLY A 300 9.29 6.69 -23.16
N LEU A 301 9.84 7.14 -24.30
CA LEU A 301 9.74 6.45 -25.60
C LEU A 301 10.21 4.97 -25.54
N LEU A 302 10.99 4.62 -24.53
CA LEU A 302 11.55 3.27 -24.30
C LEU A 302 10.97 2.60 -23.03
N SER A 303 9.92 3.13 -22.42
CA SER A 303 9.30 2.57 -21.22
C SER A 303 8.73 1.18 -21.50
N LYS A 304 9.42 0.15 -21.02
CA LYS A 304 9.00 -1.25 -21.15
C LYS A 304 8.04 -1.60 -20.01
N LYS A 305 6.96 -2.34 -20.32
CA LYS A 305 6.14 -2.97 -19.29
C LYS A 305 6.99 -3.92 -18.45
N ARG A 306 6.76 -3.94 -17.15
CA ARG A 306 7.39 -4.89 -16.21
C ARG A 306 6.55 -6.16 -16.12
N LYS A 307 7.18 -7.29 -15.84
CA LYS A 307 6.47 -8.51 -15.49
C LYS A 307 5.79 -8.32 -14.13
N THR A 308 4.50 -8.62 -14.04
CA THR A 308 3.79 -8.64 -12.75
C THR A 308 4.29 -9.78 -11.88
N LEU A 309 4.56 -9.51 -10.61
CA LEU A 309 5.00 -10.49 -9.64
C LEU A 309 3.80 -11.07 -8.88
N MET A 310 3.83 -12.37 -8.59
CA MET A 310 2.83 -13.02 -7.73
C MET A 310 2.78 -12.32 -6.37
N PHE A 311 1.56 -12.05 -5.87
CA PHE A 311 1.36 -11.25 -4.65
C PHE A 311 2.12 -9.91 -4.68
N ASN A 312 2.27 -9.29 -5.86
CA ASN A 312 3.03 -8.04 -6.05
C ASN A 312 4.48 -8.13 -5.55
N GLY A 313 5.06 -9.34 -5.53
CA GLY A 313 6.41 -9.62 -5.04
C GLY A 313 6.53 -9.84 -3.53
N TYR A 314 5.40 -10.03 -2.83
CA TYR A 314 5.36 -10.33 -1.39
C TYR A 314 5.09 -11.81 -1.10
N GLU A 315 5.23 -12.69 -2.10
CA GLU A 315 4.98 -14.13 -1.95
C GLU A 315 5.73 -14.78 -0.78
N PRO A 316 7.01 -14.47 -0.50
CA PRO A 316 7.72 -15.04 0.66
C PRO A 316 7.08 -14.70 2.01
N GLN A 317 6.37 -13.56 2.12
CA GLN A 317 5.76 -13.11 3.36
C GLN A 317 4.31 -13.58 3.51
N VAL A 318 3.57 -13.67 2.41
CA VAL A 318 2.11 -13.84 2.44
C VAL A 318 1.59 -15.13 1.80
N GLY A 319 2.42 -15.84 1.02
CA GLY A 319 2.01 -17.03 0.28
C GLY A 319 1.40 -18.12 1.19
N GLN A 320 1.90 -18.24 2.41
CA GLN A 320 1.40 -19.20 3.39
C GLN A 320 -0.06 -18.95 3.81
N LEU A 321 -0.55 -17.70 3.78
CA LEU A 321 -1.96 -17.39 4.06
C LEU A 321 -2.93 -18.07 3.08
N TYR A 322 -2.45 -18.43 1.91
CA TYR A 322 -3.24 -18.98 0.80
C TYR A 322 -2.84 -20.42 0.45
N ALA A 323 -2.04 -21.08 1.30
CA ALA A 323 -1.62 -22.46 1.08
C ALA A 323 -2.86 -23.40 0.94
N GLY A 324 -2.88 -24.20 -0.12
CA GLY A 324 -3.99 -25.11 -0.41
C GLY A 324 -5.22 -24.46 -1.08
N MET A 325 -5.21 -23.15 -1.33
CA MET A 325 -6.28 -22.46 -2.05
C MET A 325 -6.03 -22.50 -3.58
N ASP A 326 -7.07 -22.75 -4.34
CA ASP A 326 -7.04 -22.54 -5.80
C ASP A 326 -7.16 -21.03 -6.10
N LEU A 327 -6.03 -20.39 -6.39
CA LEU A 327 -5.95 -18.94 -6.63
C LEU A 327 -6.52 -18.51 -8.00
N LYS A 328 -6.97 -19.45 -8.85
CA LYS A 328 -7.75 -19.12 -10.05
C LYS A 328 -9.23 -19.02 -9.73
N LYS A 329 -9.70 -19.79 -8.76
CA LYS A 329 -11.07 -19.77 -8.28
C LYS A 329 -11.29 -18.68 -7.24
N TYR A 330 -10.32 -18.49 -6.36
CA TYR A 330 -10.36 -17.51 -5.26
C TYR A 330 -9.48 -16.30 -5.61
N PHE A 331 -9.94 -15.51 -6.56
CA PHE A 331 -9.26 -14.29 -7.01
C PHE A 331 -9.83 -13.01 -6.39
#